data_49c079660e67069812ce83049dcba0f4
#
_entry.id   49c079660e67069812ce83049dcba0f4
#
_cell.length_a   1.000
_cell.length_b   1.000
_cell.length_c   1.000
_cell.angle_alpha   90.00
_cell.angle_beta   90.00
_cell.angle_gamma   90.00
#
_symmetry.space_group_name_H-M   'P 1'
#
loop_
_entity.id
_entity.type
_entity.pdbx_description
1 polymer ?
#
loop_
_entity_poly.entity_id
_entity_poly.type
_entity_poly.pdbx_seq_one_letter_code
_entity_poly.pdbx_strand_id
1 'polypeptide(L)'
;MFLTVLLFASLVEAMADDAILLQSLLDSGRGRVEFPEGTFVVSKSLVITSDVHLVCSPRTLIRLANDANCPILRNQGSEPGGFDKNIMVEGGVWDGNNVRQKRGAFRFPNMPGGGDINQLMVFAGVTNLTLRGMILKDPDSYCIELTDVVGFVIEDVTFDCNDKTPNQDGLHIDGYASDGYIRNIKGHTNDDLVALNSDEGNWRSAVNDISNIVIDGIYGGDDGYTAVRLLSRNAHINNVVIRNVYGRFKYNGVSFTHWAFEEHRPGMGHFDNIVIENMFASNCCKTNNGDWGMVYFQDMVESVGHVTVRNLRRVDASDCFNGTSTIRIGKGVKIDTLLLDNVEQKLPDEKPLVDRASSAEIKRFIVK
;
A
#
# COMPACT_ATOMS: atom_id res chain seq x y z
N MET A 1 -66.66 -7.90 -12.80
CA MET A 1 -65.59 -7.47 -11.88
C MET A 1 -64.30 -8.21 -12.29
N PHE A 2 -63.56 -7.61 -13.19
CA PHE A 2 -62.30 -8.22 -13.72
C PHE A 2 -61.14 -7.79 -12.83
N LEU A 3 -60.47 -8.76 -12.21
CA LEU A 3 -59.31 -8.57 -11.39
C LEU A 3 -58.07 -8.60 -12.30
N THR A 4 -57.50 -7.44 -12.60
CA THR A 4 -56.27 -7.34 -13.37
C THR A 4 -55.08 -7.54 -12.43
N VAL A 5 -54.43 -8.70 -12.50
CA VAL A 5 -53.18 -8.99 -11.78
C VAL A 5 -52.06 -8.35 -12.60
N LEU A 6 -51.51 -7.25 -12.07
CA LEU A 6 -50.28 -6.68 -12.56
C LEU A 6 -49.10 -7.53 -12.05
N LEU A 7 -48.52 -8.34 -12.93
CA LEU A 7 -47.22 -8.96 -12.72
C LEU A 7 -46.15 -7.85 -12.85
N PHE A 8 -45.58 -7.41 -11.75
CA PHE A 8 -44.31 -6.71 -11.76
C PHE A 8 -43.20 -7.73 -12.03
N ALA A 9 -42.84 -7.87 -13.30
CA ALA A 9 -41.61 -8.51 -13.65
C ALA A 9 -40.46 -7.56 -13.22
N SER A 10 -39.78 -7.85 -12.12
CA SER A 10 -38.51 -7.29 -11.83
C SER A 10 -37.51 -7.74 -12.89
N LEU A 11 -37.25 -6.89 -13.88
CA LEU A 11 -36.09 -7.02 -14.72
C LEU A 11 -34.85 -6.85 -13.83
N VAL A 12 -34.35 -7.94 -13.28
CA VAL A 12 -32.95 -8.06 -12.91
C VAL A 12 -32.22 -8.09 -14.26
N GLU A 13 -31.72 -6.95 -14.69
CA GLU A 13 -30.71 -6.93 -15.75
C GLU A 13 -29.56 -7.78 -15.22
N ALA A 14 -29.44 -8.98 -15.73
CA ALA A 14 -28.24 -9.78 -15.58
C ALA A 14 -27.16 -8.99 -16.31
N MET A 15 -26.35 -8.21 -15.56
CA MET A 15 -25.18 -7.54 -16.13
C MET A 15 -24.34 -8.64 -16.78
N ALA A 16 -24.07 -8.49 -18.07
CA ALA A 16 -23.22 -9.42 -18.80
C ALA A 16 -21.87 -9.54 -18.08
N ASP A 17 -21.36 -10.76 -17.92
CA ASP A 17 -20.02 -10.99 -17.38
C ASP A 17 -18.99 -10.75 -18.47
N ASP A 18 -18.33 -9.61 -18.42
CA ASP A 18 -17.33 -9.23 -19.42
C ASP A 18 -15.97 -9.94 -19.20
N ALA A 19 -15.83 -10.74 -18.16
CA ALA A 19 -14.57 -11.41 -17.85
C ALA A 19 -14.12 -12.35 -18.98
N ILE A 20 -15.04 -12.99 -19.68
CA ILE A 20 -14.71 -13.87 -20.82
C ILE A 20 -14.14 -13.06 -21.98
N LEU A 21 -14.75 -11.92 -22.29
CA LEU A 21 -14.29 -11.03 -23.36
C LEU A 21 -12.89 -10.50 -23.05
N LEU A 22 -12.70 -9.89 -21.88
CA LEU A 22 -11.43 -9.30 -21.51
C LEU A 22 -10.31 -10.35 -21.35
N GLN A 23 -10.64 -11.52 -20.80
CA GLN A 23 -9.67 -12.62 -20.73
C GLN A 23 -9.27 -13.13 -22.12
N SER A 24 -10.21 -13.24 -23.06
CA SER A 24 -9.88 -13.66 -24.42
C SER A 24 -8.92 -12.71 -25.14
N LEU A 25 -9.00 -11.41 -24.84
CA LEU A 25 -8.02 -10.42 -25.33
C LEU A 25 -6.65 -10.66 -24.73
N LEU A 26 -6.55 -10.93 -23.42
CA LEU A 26 -5.29 -11.27 -22.76
C LEU A 26 -4.69 -12.58 -23.30
N ASP A 27 -5.52 -13.60 -23.51
CA ASP A 27 -5.07 -14.92 -23.98
C ASP A 27 -4.62 -14.90 -25.45
N SER A 28 -5.18 -14.01 -26.25
CA SER A 28 -4.82 -13.86 -27.66
C SER A 28 -3.54 -13.08 -27.91
N GLY A 29 -3.07 -12.29 -26.90
CA GLY A 29 -2.01 -11.34 -27.04
C GLY A 29 -0.70 -11.79 -26.40
N ARG A 30 0.37 -11.74 -27.19
CA ARG A 30 1.74 -11.52 -26.68
C ARG A 30 2.17 -10.11 -27.07
N GLY A 31 2.85 -9.42 -26.17
CA GLY A 31 3.21 -8.02 -26.38
C GLY A 31 2.07 -7.09 -25.98
N ARG A 32 1.68 -6.17 -26.84
CA ARG A 32 0.68 -5.14 -26.52
C ARG A 32 -0.76 -5.66 -26.68
N VAL A 33 -1.52 -5.60 -25.60
CA VAL A 33 -2.96 -5.90 -25.54
C VAL A 33 -3.70 -4.63 -25.14
N GLU A 34 -4.74 -4.26 -25.88
CA GLU A 34 -5.55 -3.08 -25.56
C GLU A 34 -6.96 -3.50 -25.14
N PHE A 35 -7.39 -3.02 -23.96
CA PHE A 35 -8.78 -3.10 -23.57
C PHE A 35 -9.57 -1.96 -24.18
N PRO A 36 -10.76 -2.23 -24.72
CA PRO A 36 -11.59 -1.19 -25.31
C PRO A 36 -12.07 -0.19 -24.25
N GLU A 37 -12.47 0.99 -24.73
CA GLU A 37 -13.14 1.98 -23.87
C GLU A 37 -14.54 1.49 -23.50
N GLY A 38 -14.95 1.78 -22.28
CA GLY A 38 -16.27 1.40 -21.77
C GLY A 38 -16.23 0.94 -20.33
N THR A 39 -17.36 0.51 -19.84
CA THR A 39 -17.53 -0.08 -18.51
C THR A 39 -17.71 -1.58 -18.64
N PHE A 40 -16.86 -2.32 -17.96
CA PHE A 40 -16.83 -3.78 -17.96
C PHE A 40 -17.04 -4.30 -16.54
N VAL A 41 -17.91 -5.31 -16.40
CA VAL A 41 -18.19 -5.95 -15.12
C VAL A 41 -17.66 -7.38 -15.15
N VAL A 42 -16.75 -7.69 -14.23
CA VAL A 42 -16.05 -8.98 -14.18
C VAL A 42 -16.41 -9.75 -12.92
N SER A 43 -16.84 -11.00 -13.07
CA SER A 43 -17.21 -11.89 -11.97
C SER A 43 -16.08 -12.80 -11.49
N LYS A 44 -14.93 -12.76 -12.15
CA LYS A 44 -13.73 -13.54 -11.83
C LYS A 44 -12.49 -12.78 -12.20
N SER A 45 -11.38 -13.17 -11.59
CA SER A 45 -10.08 -12.56 -11.87
C SER A 45 -9.69 -12.66 -13.34
N LEU A 46 -9.23 -11.54 -13.88
CA LEU A 46 -8.46 -11.53 -15.13
C LEU A 46 -7.04 -11.99 -14.83
N VAL A 47 -6.49 -12.80 -15.70
CA VAL A 47 -5.15 -13.40 -15.50
C VAL A 47 -4.24 -12.93 -16.63
N ILE A 48 -3.17 -12.19 -16.24
CA ILE A 48 -2.14 -11.71 -17.17
C ILE A 48 -0.90 -12.62 -17.10
N THR A 49 -0.27 -12.83 -18.25
CA THR A 49 0.90 -13.70 -18.37
C THR A 49 2.18 -12.92 -18.66
N SER A 50 3.30 -13.62 -18.66
CA SER A 50 4.60 -13.04 -19.02
C SER A 50 4.61 -12.40 -20.42
N ASP A 51 5.42 -11.36 -20.56
CA ASP A 51 5.67 -10.65 -21.82
C ASP A 51 4.41 -9.94 -22.39
N VAL A 52 3.47 -9.53 -21.52
CA VAL A 52 2.27 -8.78 -21.88
C VAL A 52 2.33 -7.34 -21.41
N HIS A 53 2.02 -6.41 -22.30
CA HIS A 53 1.76 -5.01 -22.04
C HIS A 53 0.27 -4.72 -22.21
N LEU A 54 -0.50 -4.73 -21.13
CA LEU A 54 -1.91 -4.36 -21.11
C LEU A 54 -2.06 -2.84 -21.07
N VAL A 55 -2.85 -2.30 -21.98
CA VAL A 55 -3.15 -0.86 -22.06
C VAL A 55 -4.65 -0.64 -21.96
N CYS A 56 -5.04 0.22 -21.03
CA CYS A 56 -6.39 0.69 -20.83
C CYS A 56 -6.46 2.20 -21.04
N SER A 57 -7.44 2.67 -21.81
CA SER A 57 -7.74 4.09 -21.91
C SER A 57 -8.18 4.65 -20.55
N PRO A 58 -8.01 5.95 -20.27
CA PRO A 58 -8.62 6.58 -19.08
C PRO A 58 -10.15 6.46 -19.00
N ARG A 59 -10.80 6.10 -20.09
CA ARG A 59 -12.24 5.82 -20.16
C ARG A 59 -12.61 4.33 -20.07
N THR A 60 -11.65 3.48 -19.80
CA THR A 60 -11.88 2.06 -19.52
C THR A 60 -12.10 1.88 -18.02
N LEU A 61 -13.30 1.48 -17.62
CA LEU A 61 -13.65 1.13 -16.24
C LEU A 61 -13.86 -0.38 -16.14
N ILE A 62 -13.11 -1.03 -15.29
CA ILE A 62 -13.25 -2.45 -14.96
C ILE A 62 -13.69 -2.55 -13.51
N ARG A 63 -14.88 -3.13 -13.30
CA ARG A 63 -15.53 -3.22 -11.99
C ARG A 63 -15.80 -4.66 -11.61
N LEU A 64 -15.57 -5.03 -10.35
CA LEU A 64 -16.01 -6.33 -9.84
C LEU A 64 -17.53 -6.42 -9.80
N ALA A 65 -18.04 -7.55 -10.27
CA ALA A 65 -19.44 -7.93 -10.10
C ALA A 65 -19.76 -8.08 -8.60
N ASN A 66 -21.04 -7.99 -8.25
CA ASN A 66 -21.47 -8.27 -6.89
C ASN A 66 -21.11 -9.72 -6.52
N ASP A 67 -20.62 -9.92 -5.30
CA ASP A 67 -20.24 -11.23 -4.75
C ASP A 67 -19.13 -11.97 -5.55
N ALA A 68 -18.36 -11.28 -6.39
CA ALA A 68 -17.24 -11.87 -7.12
C ALA A 68 -16.14 -12.35 -6.17
N ASN A 69 -15.86 -11.59 -5.11
CA ASN A 69 -14.96 -11.94 -4.01
C ASN A 69 -13.58 -12.44 -4.48
N CYS A 70 -12.98 -11.76 -5.44
CA CYS A 70 -11.68 -12.11 -6.00
C CYS A 70 -10.91 -10.84 -6.43
N PRO A 71 -9.60 -10.91 -6.64
CA PRO A 71 -8.86 -9.83 -7.31
C PRO A 71 -9.40 -9.57 -8.71
N ILE A 72 -9.45 -8.31 -9.14
CA ILE A 72 -9.80 -8.01 -10.56
C ILE A 72 -8.72 -8.53 -11.50
N LEU A 73 -7.44 -8.29 -11.14
CA LEU A 73 -6.31 -8.68 -11.98
C LEU A 73 -5.25 -9.38 -11.14
N ARG A 74 -4.72 -10.49 -11.66
CA ARG A 74 -3.55 -11.15 -11.09
C ARG A 74 -2.65 -11.70 -12.19
N ASN A 75 -1.37 -11.94 -11.91
CA ASN A 75 -0.52 -12.65 -12.84
C ASN A 75 -0.74 -14.17 -12.77
N GLN A 76 -0.46 -14.88 -13.84
CA GLN A 76 -0.63 -16.34 -13.92
C GLN A 76 0.25 -17.07 -12.92
N GLY A 77 1.50 -16.64 -12.80
CA GLY A 77 2.45 -17.19 -11.86
C GLY A 77 2.23 -16.80 -10.41
N SER A 78 1.11 -16.14 -10.05
CA SER A 78 0.84 -15.74 -8.67
C SER A 78 0.63 -16.91 -7.70
N GLU A 79 0.36 -18.11 -8.19
CA GLU A 79 0.25 -19.30 -7.38
C GLU A 79 1.63 -19.77 -6.85
N PRO A 80 1.68 -20.52 -5.74
CA PRO A 80 2.96 -20.98 -5.16
C PRO A 80 3.85 -21.69 -6.18
N GLY A 81 5.10 -21.23 -6.29
CA GLY A 81 6.10 -21.79 -7.21
C GLY A 81 5.99 -21.32 -8.66
N GLY A 82 4.95 -20.54 -9.03
CA GLY A 82 4.85 -19.95 -10.35
C GLY A 82 5.66 -18.64 -10.47
N PHE A 83 6.08 -18.29 -11.67
CA PHE A 83 6.80 -17.04 -11.96
C PHE A 83 6.37 -16.47 -13.29
N ASP A 84 6.35 -15.15 -13.35
CA ASP A 84 6.17 -14.37 -14.57
C ASP A 84 7.28 -13.35 -14.74
N LYS A 85 7.35 -12.74 -15.92
CA LYS A 85 8.30 -11.68 -16.23
C LYS A 85 7.75 -10.70 -17.26
N ASN A 86 8.31 -9.48 -17.25
CA ASN A 86 8.01 -8.48 -18.26
C ASN A 86 6.50 -8.21 -18.38
N ILE A 87 5.87 -7.90 -17.25
CA ILE A 87 4.45 -7.53 -17.22
C ILE A 87 4.35 -6.02 -17.12
N MET A 88 3.53 -5.42 -17.97
CA MET A 88 3.20 -4.01 -17.88
C MET A 88 1.69 -3.81 -17.92
N VAL A 89 1.15 -3.01 -17.01
CA VAL A 89 -0.24 -2.59 -16.99
C VAL A 89 -0.30 -1.07 -16.98
N GLU A 90 -0.99 -0.49 -17.95
CA GLU A 90 -1.07 0.95 -18.14
C GLU A 90 -2.52 1.43 -18.22
N GLY A 91 -2.85 2.41 -17.38
CA GLY A 91 -4.12 3.14 -17.43
C GLY A 91 -5.32 2.39 -16.85
N GLY A 92 -6.49 2.91 -17.17
CA GLY A 92 -7.77 2.39 -16.71
C GLY A 92 -8.18 2.81 -15.30
N VAL A 93 -9.46 2.64 -15.05
CA VAL A 93 -10.08 2.77 -13.72
C VAL A 93 -10.49 1.37 -13.26
N TRP A 94 -10.02 0.97 -12.09
CA TRP A 94 -10.22 -0.36 -11.54
C TRP A 94 -10.99 -0.26 -10.23
N ASP A 95 -12.21 -0.76 -10.19
CA ASP A 95 -13.17 -0.58 -9.09
C ASP A 95 -13.50 -1.91 -8.41
N GLY A 96 -13.07 -2.05 -7.16
CA GLY A 96 -13.26 -3.25 -6.35
C GLY A 96 -14.69 -3.47 -5.86
N ASN A 97 -15.57 -2.44 -5.96
CA ASN A 97 -16.99 -2.57 -5.55
C ASN A 97 -17.16 -3.18 -4.15
N ASN A 98 -16.30 -2.76 -3.21
CA ASN A 98 -16.13 -3.43 -1.90
C ASN A 98 -17.42 -3.58 -1.10
N VAL A 99 -18.34 -2.63 -1.21
CA VAL A 99 -19.65 -2.69 -0.51
C VAL A 99 -20.55 -3.85 -0.98
N ARG A 100 -20.18 -4.52 -2.07
CA ARG A 100 -20.86 -5.67 -2.64
C ARG A 100 -19.98 -6.93 -2.62
N GLN A 101 -18.84 -6.88 -1.97
CA GLN A 101 -17.99 -8.04 -1.75
C GLN A 101 -18.17 -8.56 -0.32
N LYS A 102 -17.85 -9.83 -0.11
CA LYS A 102 -17.80 -10.45 1.20
C LYS A 102 -16.34 -10.57 1.64
N ARG A 103 -15.95 -9.78 2.62
CA ARG A 103 -14.59 -9.80 3.16
C ARG A 103 -14.20 -11.20 3.65
N GLY A 104 -12.98 -11.62 3.32
CA GLY A 104 -12.47 -12.93 3.69
C GLY A 104 -13.07 -14.12 2.93
N ALA A 105 -13.89 -13.87 1.89
CA ALA A 105 -14.49 -14.94 1.11
C ALA A 105 -13.52 -15.57 0.11
N PHE A 106 -12.51 -14.81 -0.34
CA PHE A 106 -11.52 -15.31 -1.27
C PHE A 106 -10.38 -16.01 -0.52
N ARG A 107 -10.13 -17.27 -0.92
CA ARG A 107 -8.98 -18.03 -0.42
C ARG A 107 -8.38 -18.81 -1.57
N PHE A 108 -7.10 -18.63 -1.81
CA PHE A 108 -6.38 -19.52 -2.70
C PHE A 108 -6.20 -20.88 -2.01
N PRO A 109 -6.58 -21.98 -2.65
CA PRO A 109 -6.22 -23.31 -2.19
C PRO A 109 -4.68 -23.41 -2.13
N ASN A 110 -4.14 -23.84 -1.01
CA ASN A 110 -2.71 -24.07 -0.80
C ASN A 110 -1.83 -22.83 -0.54
N MET A 111 -2.41 -21.68 -0.22
CA MET A 111 -1.61 -20.53 0.20
C MET A 111 -1.26 -20.59 1.69
N PRO A 112 0.02 -20.44 2.08
CA PRO A 112 0.40 -20.27 3.46
C PRO A 112 -0.25 -18.98 4.02
N GLY A 113 -0.98 -19.09 5.11
CA GLY A 113 -1.61 -17.94 5.75
C GLY A 113 -3.04 -17.61 5.29
N GLY A 114 -3.52 -18.21 4.20
CA GLY A 114 -4.89 -18.18 3.72
C GLY A 114 -5.52 -16.80 3.74
N GLY A 115 -5.26 -15.99 2.73
CA GLY A 115 -5.72 -14.61 2.62
C GLY A 115 -7.19 -14.41 3.01
N ASP A 116 -7.40 -13.77 4.13
CA ASP A 116 -8.73 -13.38 4.60
C ASP A 116 -9.21 -12.06 3.96
N ILE A 117 -8.46 -11.55 2.97
CA ILE A 117 -8.67 -10.23 2.38
C ILE A 117 -8.62 -10.32 0.85
N ASN A 118 -9.57 -9.62 0.22
CA ASN A 118 -9.65 -9.54 -1.24
C ASN A 118 -8.91 -8.29 -1.72
N GLN A 119 -7.69 -8.48 -2.18
CA GLN A 119 -6.93 -7.40 -2.82
C GLN A 119 -7.53 -7.09 -4.20
N LEU A 120 -7.40 -5.85 -4.64
CA LEU A 120 -7.90 -5.46 -5.95
C LEU A 120 -7.02 -6.00 -7.07
N MET A 121 -5.69 -5.91 -6.91
CA MET A 121 -4.69 -6.48 -7.82
C MET A 121 -3.62 -7.23 -7.05
N VAL A 122 -3.16 -8.35 -7.61
CA VAL A 122 -2.09 -9.17 -7.03
C VAL A 122 -1.05 -9.52 -8.07
N PHE A 123 0.20 -9.20 -7.77
CA PHE A 123 1.35 -9.62 -8.57
C PHE A 123 2.35 -10.34 -7.66
N ALA A 124 2.47 -11.64 -7.86
CA ALA A 124 3.33 -12.50 -7.06
C ALA A 124 4.28 -13.33 -7.93
N GLY A 125 5.58 -13.32 -7.59
CA GLY A 125 6.61 -14.00 -8.38
C GLY A 125 6.81 -13.34 -9.73
N VAL A 126 7.11 -12.04 -9.78
CA VAL A 126 7.28 -11.32 -11.04
C VAL A 126 8.64 -10.64 -11.09
N THR A 127 9.34 -10.83 -12.21
CA THR A 127 10.53 -10.06 -12.55
C THR A 127 10.22 -9.06 -13.65
N ASN A 128 10.62 -7.80 -13.47
CA ASN A 128 10.35 -6.70 -14.40
C ASN A 128 8.83 -6.42 -14.54
N LEU A 129 8.25 -5.81 -13.50
CA LEU A 129 6.85 -5.39 -13.43
C LEU A 129 6.75 -3.87 -13.61
N THR A 130 5.83 -3.40 -14.43
CA THR A 130 5.47 -1.98 -14.51
C THR A 130 3.96 -1.78 -14.37
N LEU A 131 3.56 -0.97 -13.40
CA LEU A 131 2.16 -0.52 -13.23
C LEU A 131 2.15 1.01 -13.29
N ARG A 132 1.39 1.61 -14.21
CA ARG A 132 1.39 3.06 -14.35
C ARG A 132 0.09 3.67 -14.82
N GLY A 133 -0.13 4.95 -14.46
CA GLY A 133 -1.22 5.76 -14.98
C GLY A 133 -2.63 5.27 -14.60
N MET A 134 -2.76 4.56 -13.48
CA MET A 134 -3.97 3.86 -13.08
C MET A 134 -4.75 4.61 -12.01
N ILE A 135 -6.07 4.43 -11.99
CA ILE A 135 -6.93 4.81 -10.88
C ILE A 135 -7.51 3.54 -10.25
N LEU A 136 -7.28 3.36 -8.96
CA LEU A 136 -7.72 2.19 -8.20
C LEU A 136 -8.73 2.63 -7.15
N LYS A 137 -9.92 2.02 -7.18
CA LYS A 137 -11.07 2.46 -6.36
C LYS A 137 -11.62 1.33 -5.52
N ASP A 138 -12.03 1.70 -4.31
CA ASP A 138 -12.92 0.92 -3.46
C ASP A 138 -12.53 -0.57 -3.35
N PRO A 139 -11.28 -0.90 -3.00
CA PRO A 139 -10.86 -2.27 -2.77
C PRO A 139 -11.53 -2.81 -1.49
N ASP A 140 -11.69 -4.12 -1.39
CA ASP A 140 -12.12 -4.74 -0.14
C ASP A 140 -11.00 -4.73 0.92
N SER A 141 -9.74 -4.78 0.47
CA SER A 141 -8.53 -4.63 1.27
C SER A 141 -7.50 -3.78 0.49
N TYR A 142 -6.30 -4.29 0.22
CA TYR A 142 -5.26 -3.55 -0.51
C TYR A 142 -5.64 -3.28 -1.96
N CYS A 143 -5.26 -2.11 -2.47
CA CYS A 143 -5.41 -1.83 -3.91
C CYS A 143 -4.45 -2.68 -4.74
N ILE A 144 -3.17 -2.70 -4.38
CA ILE A 144 -2.15 -3.51 -5.05
C ILE A 144 -1.37 -4.28 -3.99
N GLU A 145 -1.27 -5.59 -4.15
CA GLU A 145 -0.33 -6.41 -3.38
C GLU A 145 0.76 -6.95 -4.30
N LEU A 146 2.01 -6.74 -3.88
CA LEU A 146 3.21 -7.28 -4.52
C LEU A 146 3.93 -8.22 -3.56
N THR A 147 4.33 -9.40 -4.03
CA THR A 147 5.19 -10.32 -3.28
C THR A 147 6.10 -11.11 -4.21
N ASP A 148 7.31 -11.46 -3.79
CA ASP A 148 8.32 -12.11 -4.63
C ASP A 148 8.58 -11.32 -5.94
N VAL A 149 8.81 -10.01 -5.85
CA VAL A 149 9.00 -9.15 -7.02
C VAL A 149 10.41 -8.59 -7.11
N VAL A 150 10.98 -8.62 -8.31
CA VAL A 150 12.33 -8.11 -8.59
C VAL A 150 12.32 -7.19 -9.80
N GLY A 151 12.85 -5.98 -9.62
CA GLY A 151 12.86 -4.98 -10.68
C GLY A 151 11.45 -4.52 -11.03
N PHE A 152 10.91 -3.55 -10.30
CA PHE A 152 9.57 -3.06 -10.56
C PHE A 152 9.48 -1.54 -10.57
N VAL A 153 8.52 -1.03 -11.34
CA VAL A 153 8.18 0.39 -11.44
C VAL A 153 6.69 0.56 -11.23
N ILE A 154 6.33 1.33 -10.21
CA ILE A 154 4.94 1.72 -9.92
C ILE A 154 4.86 3.24 -9.99
N GLU A 155 4.16 3.78 -10.97
CA GLU A 155 4.19 5.22 -11.20
C GLU A 155 2.86 5.82 -11.64
N ASP A 156 2.63 7.08 -11.24
CA ASP A 156 1.44 7.83 -11.62
C ASP A 156 0.12 7.12 -11.23
N VAL A 157 0.09 6.53 -10.03
CA VAL A 157 -1.07 5.79 -9.52
C VAL A 157 -1.89 6.67 -8.58
N THR A 158 -3.21 6.63 -8.75
CA THR A 158 -4.16 7.33 -7.89
C THR A 158 -5.03 6.33 -7.15
N PHE A 159 -5.07 6.43 -5.83
CA PHE A 159 -5.99 5.69 -4.97
C PHE A 159 -7.21 6.52 -4.63
N ASP A 160 -8.40 5.94 -4.71
CA ASP A 160 -9.70 6.57 -4.42
C ASP A 160 -10.57 5.61 -3.60
N CYS A 161 -10.19 5.43 -2.33
CA CYS A 161 -10.85 4.50 -1.42
C CYS A 161 -12.01 5.18 -0.68
N ASN A 162 -13.08 4.43 -0.42
CA ASN A 162 -14.31 4.95 0.17
C ASN A 162 -14.44 4.80 1.69
N ASP A 163 -13.40 4.32 2.38
CA ASP A 163 -13.36 4.07 3.84
C ASP A 163 -14.44 3.11 4.36
N LYS A 164 -14.99 2.24 3.54
CA LYS A 164 -16.04 1.30 3.95
C LYS A 164 -15.51 0.00 4.54
N THR A 165 -14.28 -0.34 4.20
CA THR A 165 -13.59 -1.53 4.72
C THR A 165 -12.25 -1.12 5.34
N PRO A 166 -11.77 -1.81 6.38
CA PRO A 166 -10.44 -1.56 6.92
C PRO A 166 -9.34 -2.11 6.02
N ASN A 167 -8.09 -1.70 6.26
CA ASN A 167 -6.90 -2.14 5.54
C ASN A 167 -6.96 -1.84 4.03
N GLN A 168 -7.47 -0.67 3.65
CA GLN A 168 -7.43 -0.23 2.26
C GLN A 168 -6.11 0.48 1.98
N ASP A 169 -5.00 -0.29 2.00
CA ASP A 169 -3.70 0.20 1.59
C ASP A 169 -3.70 0.54 0.10
N GLY A 170 -2.90 1.50 -0.28
CA GLY A 170 -2.68 1.77 -1.69
C GLY A 170 -1.79 0.71 -2.32
N LEU A 171 -0.49 0.79 -2.07
CA LEU A 171 0.50 -0.18 -2.53
C LEU A 171 1.05 -0.93 -1.31
N HIS A 172 0.75 -2.22 -1.24
CA HIS A 172 1.21 -3.12 -0.20
C HIS A 172 2.25 -4.08 -0.78
N ILE A 173 3.46 -4.04 -0.25
CA ILE A 173 4.58 -4.86 -0.71
C ILE A 173 5.01 -5.78 0.41
N ASP A 174 4.80 -7.07 0.19
CA ASP A 174 5.31 -8.12 1.05
C ASP A 174 6.74 -8.52 0.65
N GLY A 175 7.47 -9.10 1.55
CA GLY A 175 8.75 -9.76 1.22
C GLY A 175 8.54 -11.02 0.35
N TYR A 176 9.41 -11.40 -0.53
CA TYR A 176 10.62 -10.74 -0.98
C TYR A 176 10.33 -9.64 -2.01
N ALA A 177 11.00 -8.50 -1.90
CA ALA A 177 10.93 -7.47 -2.93
C ALA A 177 12.26 -6.72 -3.08
N SER A 178 12.72 -6.49 -4.30
CA SER A 178 13.94 -5.73 -4.53
C SER A 178 13.95 -4.94 -5.83
N ASP A 179 14.81 -3.91 -5.84
CA ASP A 179 15.11 -3.09 -7.01
C ASP A 179 13.84 -2.39 -7.54
N GLY A 180 13.10 -1.74 -6.62
CA GLY A 180 11.83 -1.08 -6.89
C GLY A 180 11.92 0.43 -7.02
N TYR A 181 11.16 0.99 -7.95
CA TYR A 181 10.98 2.42 -8.11
C TYR A 181 9.49 2.78 -8.07
N ILE A 182 9.10 3.55 -7.04
CA ILE A 182 7.71 3.96 -6.79
C ILE A 182 7.67 5.48 -6.88
N ARG A 183 6.83 6.04 -7.76
CA ARG A 183 6.76 7.49 -7.89
C ARG A 183 5.36 8.04 -8.20
N ASN A 184 5.13 9.30 -7.81
CA ASN A 184 3.87 10.01 -8.05
C ASN A 184 2.64 9.23 -7.58
N ILE A 185 2.69 8.74 -6.35
CA ILE A 185 1.57 8.07 -5.70
C ILE A 185 0.71 9.11 -5.01
N LYS A 186 -0.59 9.08 -5.26
CA LYS A 186 -1.51 10.09 -4.73
C LYS A 186 -2.89 9.55 -4.44
N GLY A 187 -3.64 10.32 -3.70
CA GLY A 187 -5.06 10.06 -3.44
C GLY A 187 -5.33 9.72 -1.99
N HIS A 188 -6.44 9.04 -1.78
CA HIS A 188 -6.97 8.70 -0.47
C HIS A 188 -7.02 7.19 -0.27
N THR A 189 -6.55 6.75 0.89
CA THR A 189 -6.58 5.37 1.36
C THR A 189 -7.13 5.32 2.78
N ASN A 190 -7.70 4.18 3.19
CA ASN A 190 -8.13 3.97 4.58
C ASN A 190 -7.10 3.14 5.38
N ASP A 191 -5.89 3.06 4.90
CA ASP A 191 -4.68 2.61 5.58
C ASP A 191 -3.46 3.24 4.87
N ASP A 192 -2.31 2.59 4.85
CA ASP A 192 -1.07 3.15 4.34
C ASP A 192 -1.10 3.41 2.82
N LEU A 193 -0.60 4.57 2.35
CA LEU A 193 -0.46 4.82 0.91
C LEU A 193 0.55 3.88 0.27
N VAL A 194 1.68 3.67 0.96
CA VAL A 194 2.68 2.67 0.58
C VAL A 194 3.12 1.93 1.83
N ALA A 195 2.99 0.61 1.82
CA ALA A 195 3.44 -0.27 2.89
C ALA A 195 4.54 -1.20 2.37
N LEU A 196 5.69 -1.22 3.04
CA LEU A 196 6.77 -2.19 2.86
C LEU A 196 6.77 -3.12 4.06
N ASN A 197 6.20 -4.30 3.92
CA ASN A 197 5.93 -5.23 5.01
C ASN A 197 6.71 -6.54 4.81
N SER A 198 7.93 -6.62 5.31
CA SER A 198 8.81 -7.77 5.07
C SER A 198 8.37 -9.08 5.74
N ASP A 199 7.47 -8.99 6.70
CA ASP A 199 7.03 -10.14 7.51
C ASP A 199 5.52 -10.42 7.46
N GLU A 200 4.78 -9.79 6.58
CA GLU A 200 3.34 -9.94 6.56
C GLU A 200 2.84 -11.02 5.60
N GLY A 201 3.36 -11.14 4.44
CA GLY A 201 3.18 -12.17 3.43
C GLY A 201 1.86 -12.93 3.41
N ASN A 202 0.82 -12.31 2.82
CA ASN A 202 -0.49 -12.96 2.71
C ASN A 202 -0.56 -13.92 1.52
N TRP A 203 0.28 -13.72 0.52
CA TRP A 203 0.14 -14.40 -0.76
C TRP A 203 1.14 -15.53 -0.99
N ARG A 204 2.42 -15.37 -0.64
CA ARG A 204 3.45 -16.38 -0.91
C ARG A 204 4.37 -16.64 0.25
N SER A 205 5.12 -15.64 0.65
CA SER A 205 6.17 -15.77 1.62
C SER A 205 5.85 -14.95 2.86
N ALA A 206 5.85 -15.59 4.00
CA ALA A 206 5.53 -14.92 5.25
C ALA A 206 6.70 -14.08 5.80
N VAL A 207 7.94 -14.35 5.39
CA VAL A 207 9.13 -13.67 5.96
C VAL A 207 10.22 -13.60 4.90
N ASN A 208 10.47 -12.42 4.34
CA ASN A 208 11.56 -12.18 3.40
C ASN A 208 11.96 -10.71 3.35
N ASP A 209 13.20 -10.46 2.95
CA ASP A 209 13.78 -9.13 2.91
C ASP A 209 13.17 -8.24 1.81
N ILE A 210 13.11 -6.94 2.12
CA ILE A 210 12.80 -5.89 1.13
C ILE A 210 14.03 -4.97 1.03
N SER A 211 14.50 -4.71 -0.20
CA SER A 211 15.72 -3.94 -0.39
C SER A 211 15.77 -3.13 -1.68
N ASN A 212 16.60 -2.07 -1.68
CA ASN A 212 16.87 -1.24 -2.86
C ASN A 212 15.59 -0.60 -3.42
N ILE A 213 14.81 0.06 -2.57
CA ILE A 213 13.54 0.69 -2.95
C ILE A 213 13.70 2.21 -2.96
N VAL A 214 13.24 2.85 -4.00
CA VAL A 214 13.10 4.31 -4.08
C VAL A 214 11.62 4.68 -4.17
N ILE A 215 11.16 5.48 -3.20
CA ILE A 215 9.81 6.05 -3.16
C ILE A 215 9.96 7.56 -3.38
N ASP A 216 9.46 8.08 -4.49
CA ASP A 216 9.66 9.46 -4.94
C ASP A 216 8.34 10.14 -5.34
N GLY A 217 7.81 10.95 -4.45
CA GLY A 217 6.54 11.67 -4.66
C GLY A 217 5.34 10.92 -4.10
N ILE A 218 5.02 11.22 -2.84
CA ILE A 218 3.78 10.79 -2.17
C ILE A 218 2.94 12.03 -1.90
N TYR A 219 1.68 12.01 -2.33
CA TYR A 219 0.75 13.12 -2.19
C TYR A 219 -0.52 12.68 -1.47
N GLY A 220 -0.53 12.79 -0.14
CA GLY A 220 -1.62 12.32 0.73
C GLY A 220 -2.84 13.26 0.80
N GLY A 221 -2.80 14.41 0.09
CA GLY A 221 -3.91 15.37 0.16
C GLY A 221 -4.13 15.94 1.57
N ASP A 222 -5.40 16.15 1.92
CA ASP A 222 -5.80 16.75 3.20
C ASP A 222 -6.12 15.73 4.30
N ASP A 223 -6.28 14.46 3.99
CA ASP A 223 -6.69 13.41 4.92
C ASP A 223 -6.07 12.03 4.64
N GLY A 224 -4.83 12.01 4.20
CA GLY A 224 -4.07 10.77 4.06
C GLY A 224 -3.98 10.01 5.38
N TYR A 225 -3.83 8.68 5.30
CA TYR A 225 -3.71 7.84 6.50
C TYR A 225 -2.27 7.84 7.03
N THR A 226 -1.39 7.01 6.47
CA THR A 226 0.07 7.06 6.63
C THR A 226 0.70 7.18 5.25
N ALA A 227 1.74 7.98 5.07
CA ALA A 227 2.37 8.08 3.75
C ALA A 227 3.15 6.83 3.41
N VAL A 228 4.07 6.41 4.30
CA VAL A 228 4.89 5.20 4.10
C VAL A 228 5.03 4.45 5.42
N ARG A 229 4.66 3.19 5.41
CA ARG A 229 4.92 2.25 6.50
C ARG A 229 6.05 1.30 6.15
N LEU A 230 6.97 1.11 7.06
CA LEU A 230 7.99 0.07 7.02
C LEU A 230 7.68 -0.90 8.16
N LEU A 231 7.38 -2.16 7.85
CA LEU A 231 7.09 -3.19 8.83
C LEU A 231 8.09 -4.34 8.70
N SER A 232 8.78 -4.61 9.78
CA SER A 232 9.69 -5.75 9.88
C SER A 232 9.56 -6.39 11.25
N ARG A 233 9.70 -7.70 11.30
CA ARG A 233 9.74 -8.46 12.54
C ARG A 233 10.99 -9.34 12.63
N ASN A 234 11.29 -10.08 11.59
CA ASN A 234 12.45 -10.99 11.51
C ASN A 234 13.25 -10.80 10.22
N ALA A 235 12.59 -10.41 9.13
CA ALA A 235 13.24 -10.06 7.87
C ALA A 235 13.76 -8.62 7.90
N HIS A 236 14.55 -8.22 6.91
CA HIS A 236 15.17 -6.91 6.86
C HIS A 236 14.52 -6.00 5.82
N ILE A 237 14.42 -4.73 6.16
CA ILE A 237 14.15 -3.66 5.20
C ILE A 237 15.38 -2.77 5.13
N ASN A 238 16.05 -2.73 3.98
CA ASN A 238 17.30 -1.99 3.84
C ASN A 238 17.44 -1.28 2.50
N ASN A 239 18.30 -0.24 2.46
CA ASN A 239 18.54 0.57 1.28
C ASN A 239 17.24 1.18 0.71
N VAL A 240 16.49 1.90 1.54
CA VAL A 240 15.24 2.56 1.14
C VAL A 240 15.41 4.07 1.14
N VAL A 241 15.05 4.71 0.05
CA VAL A 241 14.99 6.17 -0.07
C VAL A 241 13.52 6.59 -0.21
N ILE A 242 13.03 7.41 0.72
CA ILE A 242 11.69 7.98 0.72
C ILE A 242 11.86 9.49 0.57
N ARG A 243 11.37 10.06 -0.52
CA ARG A 243 11.54 11.48 -0.78
C ARG A 243 10.32 12.13 -1.44
N ASN A 244 10.24 13.46 -1.28
CA ASN A 244 9.16 14.26 -1.86
C ASN A 244 7.77 13.82 -1.34
N VAL A 245 7.61 13.85 -0.01
CA VAL A 245 6.37 13.49 0.67
C VAL A 245 5.60 14.76 1.04
N TYR A 246 4.36 14.87 0.57
CA TYR A 246 3.53 16.05 0.77
C TYR A 246 2.13 15.65 1.20
N GLY A 247 1.58 16.33 2.20
CA GLY A 247 0.19 16.14 2.59
C GLY A 247 -0.06 16.24 4.09
N ARG A 248 -1.31 15.95 4.44
CA ARG A 248 -1.77 15.83 5.83
C ARG A 248 -2.09 14.37 6.11
N PHE A 249 -1.55 13.86 7.22
CA PHE A 249 -1.68 12.45 7.55
C PHE A 249 -2.36 12.26 8.89
N LYS A 250 -3.21 11.25 8.96
CA LYS A 250 -3.93 10.88 10.17
C LYS A 250 -2.99 10.33 11.25
N TYR A 251 -1.96 9.59 10.82
CA TYR A 251 -0.98 8.97 11.71
C TYR A 251 0.43 9.47 11.44
N ASN A 252 1.10 8.99 10.41
CA ASN A 252 2.52 9.21 10.19
C ASN A 252 2.83 9.66 8.76
N GLY A 253 3.91 10.40 8.59
CA GLY A 253 4.58 10.52 7.30
C GLY A 253 5.37 9.25 6.99
N VAL A 254 6.23 8.82 7.92
CA VAL A 254 6.96 7.53 7.83
C VAL A 254 6.95 6.83 9.18
N SER A 255 6.61 5.54 9.18
CA SER A 255 6.64 4.73 10.39
C SER A 255 7.52 3.49 10.23
N PHE A 256 8.25 3.19 11.30
CA PHE A 256 9.02 1.96 11.49
C PHE A 256 8.26 1.11 12.49
N THR A 257 7.72 -0.01 12.07
CA THR A 257 6.79 -0.81 12.86
C THR A 257 7.19 -2.28 12.90
N HIS A 258 6.67 -2.98 13.88
CA HIS A 258 6.65 -4.43 13.93
C HIS A 258 5.26 -4.89 14.41
N TRP A 259 4.99 -6.19 14.35
CA TRP A 259 3.73 -6.75 14.85
C TRP A 259 3.71 -6.76 16.39
N ALA A 260 3.40 -5.62 17.01
CA ALA A 260 3.27 -5.52 18.47
C ALA A 260 1.99 -6.17 19.04
N PHE A 261 1.02 -6.46 18.19
CA PHE A 261 -0.30 -6.89 18.63
C PHE A 261 -0.39 -8.39 18.96
N GLU A 262 0.59 -9.17 18.60
CA GLU A 262 0.61 -10.59 18.89
C GLU A 262 1.67 -10.90 19.95
N GLU A 263 1.28 -11.00 21.21
CA GLU A 263 2.13 -11.45 22.33
C GLU A 263 2.83 -12.80 22.07
N HIS A 264 2.41 -13.54 21.05
CA HIS A 264 2.87 -14.87 20.72
C HIS A 264 3.86 -14.93 19.54
N ARG A 265 4.22 -13.81 18.94
CA ARG A 265 5.17 -13.74 17.83
C ARG A 265 6.36 -12.84 18.18
N PRO A 266 7.34 -13.35 18.93
CA PRO A 266 8.55 -12.58 19.23
C PRO A 266 9.29 -12.28 17.93
N GLY A 267 9.79 -11.07 17.81
CA GLY A 267 10.59 -10.61 16.70
C GLY A 267 11.05 -9.18 16.98
N MET A 268 12.09 -8.79 16.31
CA MET A 268 12.68 -7.44 16.37
C MET A 268 12.62 -6.86 14.98
N GLY A 269 12.14 -5.62 14.83
CA GLY A 269 12.22 -4.94 13.54
C GLY A 269 13.68 -4.72 13.11
N HIS A 270 13.99 -4.98 11.84
CA HIS A 270 15.32 -4.82 11.27
C HIS A 270 15.29 -3.83 10.11
N PHE A 271 15.86 -2.65 10.33
CA PHE A 271 15.89 -1.58 9.33
C PHE A 271 17.31 -1.03 9.21
N ASP A 272 17.84 -0.87 8.01
CA ASP A 272 19.13 -0.25 7.80
C ASP A 272 19.19 0.58 6.52
N ASN A 273 20.01 1.63 6.56
CA ASN A 273 20.24 2.54 5.45
C ASN A 273 18.95 3.12 4.86
N ILE A 274 18.17 3.79 5.72
CA ILE A 274 16.91 4.44 5.35
C ILE A 274 17.14 5.95 5.25
N VAL A 275 16.75 6.53 4.13
CA VAL A 275 16.83 7.97 3.88
C VAL A 275 15.41 8.53 3.69
N ILE A 276 15.06 9.53 4.49
CA ILE A 276 13.82 10.28 4.39
C ILE A 276 14.20 11.72 4.07
N GLU A 277 13.78 12.22 2.89
CA GLU A 277 14.14 13.57 2.50
C GLU A 277 13.02 14.34 1.80
N ASN A 278 13.04 15.67 1.93
CA ASN A 278 12.06 16.57 1.32
C ASN A 278 10.62 16.21 1.74
N MET A 279 10.35 16.17 3.03
CA MET A 279 9.03 15.92 3.57
C MET A 279 8.39 17.24 4.04
N PHE A 280 7.22 17.60 3.49
CA PHE A 280 6.37 18.68 3.95
C PHE A 280 5.03 18.10 4.40
N ALA A 281 4.90 17.85 5.69
CA ALA A 281 3.79 17.10 6.22
C ALA A 281 3.21 17.74 7.48
N SER A 282 1.93 17.49 7.72
CA SER A 282 1.22 17.87 8.94
C SER A 282 0.21 16.81 9.35
N ASN A 283 -0.32 16.90 10.56
CA ASN A 283 -1.46 16.08 10.92
C ASN A 283 -2.72 16.57 10.23
N CYS A 284 -3.59 15.66 9.82
CA CYS A 284 -4.94 16.00 9.39
C CYS A 284 -5.87 16.14 10.60
N CYS A 285 -7.01 16.84 10.40
CA CYS A 285 -7.97 17.09 11.49
C CYS A 285 -8.76 15.83 11.92
N LYS A 286 -8.55 14.69 11.29
CA LYS A 286 -9.09 13.38 11.69
C LYS A 286 -8.10 12.58 12.53
N THR A 287 -6.96 13.16 12.88
CA THR A 287 -5.95 12.52 13.72
C THR A 287 -6.52 12.13 15.08
N ASN A 288 -6.19 10.93 15.53
CA ASN A 288 -6.48 10.48 16.88
C ASN A 288 -5.37 10.95 17.81
N ASN A 289 -5.73 11.28 19.07
CA ASN A 289 -4.74 11.49 20.11
C ASN A 289 -3.98 10.18 20.33
N GLY A 290 -2.67 10.21 20.12
CA GLY A 290 -1.81 9.03 20.26
C GLY A 290 -0.34 9.43 20.12
N ASP A 291 0.55 8.50 20.35
CA ASP A 291 2.01 8.73 20.29
C ASP A 291 2.57 8.72 18.85
N TRP A 292 1.80 9.21 17.89
CA TRP A 292 2.13 9.17 16.47
C TRP A 292 3.00 10.37 16.06
N GLY A 293 4.31 10.21 16.02
CA GLY A 293 5.21 11.21 15.41
C GLY A 293 5.07 11.23 13.88
N MET A 294 5.51 12.32 13.25
CA MET A 294 5.54 12.36 11.78
C MET A 294 6.57 11.36 11.22
N VAL A 295 7.69 11.18 11.91
CA VAL A 295 8.58 10.03 11.78
C VAL A 295 8.48 9.25 13.08
N TYR A 296 8.03 8.01 12.99
CA TYR A 296 7.67 7.20 14.15
C TYR A 296 8.39 5.86 14.17
N PHE A 297 9.11 5.61 15.26
CA PHE A 297 9.69 4.32 15.60
C PHE A 297 8.84 3.69 16.70
N GLN A 298 8.11 2.64 16.36
CA GLN A 298 7.20 1.97 17.28
C GLN A 298 7.94 1.35 18.45
N ASP A 299 7.28 1.22 19.60
CA ASP A 299 7.82 0.50 20.76
C ASP A 299 8.37 -0.87 20.33
N MET A 300 9.56 -1.22 20.80
CA MET A 300 10.24 -2.51 20.55
C MET A 300 10.77 -2.74 19.13
N VAL A 301 10.85 -1.72 18.29
CA VAL A 301 11.65 -1.77 17.04
C VAL A 301 13.13 -1.71 17.44
N GLU A 302 13.77 -2.86 17.64
CA GLU A 302 15.03 -2.91 18.36
C GLU A 302 16.29 -2.74 17.51
N SER A 303 16.22 -2.99 16.20
CA SER A 303 17.42 -2.99 15.36
C SER A 303 17.27 -2.03 14.18
N VAL A 304 17.71 -0.81 14.41
CA VAL A 304 17.75 0.22 13.38
C VAL A 304 19.21 0.63 13.16
N GLY A 305 19.74 0.40 11.97
CA GLY A 305 21.10 0.78 11.61
C GLY A 305 21.22 2.30 11.37
N HIS A 306 21.25 2.71 10.12
CA HIS A 306 21.43 4.10 9.73
C HIS A 306 20.14 4.71 9.19
N VAL A 307 19.68 5.79 9.85
CA VAL A 307 18.55 6.59 9.37
C VAL A 307 18.98 8.03 9.19
N THR A 308 18.71 8.58 8.02
CA THR A 308 18.88 10.01 7.73
C THR A 308 17.51 10.63 7.47
N VAL A 309 17.21 11.71 8.19
CA VAL A 309 16.04 12.57 7.94
C VAL A 309 16.57 13.93 7.50
N ARG A 310 16.23 14.36 6.30
CA ARG A 310 16.73 15.61 5.72
C ARG A 310 15.62 16.46 5.13
N ASN A 311 15.69 17.77 5.32
CA ASN A 311 14.70 18.71 4.78
C ASN A 311 13.26 18.30 5.14
N LEU A 312 13.00 18.04 6.40
CA LEU A 312 11.65 17.75 6.89
C LEU A 312 11.08 19.02 7.53
N ARG A 313 9.88 19.41 7.12
CA ARG A 313 9.13 20.47 7.75
C ARG A 313 7.73 20.01 8.12
N ARG A 314 7.42 20.08 9.41
CA ARG A 314 6.10 19.84 9.97
C ARG A 314 5.46 21.13 10.44
N VAL A 315 4.23 21.40 10.00
CA VAL A 315 3.45 22.55 10.45
C VAL A 315 2.03 22.10 10.74
N ASP A 316 1.64 22.07 12.01
CA ASP A 316 0.29 21.66 12.40
C ASP A 316 -0.56 22.86 12.79
N ALA A 317 -1.82 22.84 12.38
CA ALA A 317 -2.85 23.74 12.90
C ALA A 317 -3.31 23.26 14.28
N SER A 318 -3.78 24.19 15.12
CA SER A 318 -4.15 23.88 16.50
C SER A 318 -5.30 22.89 16.65
N ASP A 319 -6.21 22.86 15.70
CA ASP A 319 -7.36 21.94 15.65
C ASP A 319 -7.04 20.56 15.05
N CYS A 320 -5.84 20.41 14.47
CA CYS A 320 -5.39 19.16 13.86
C CYS A 320 -4.16 18.54 14.58
N PHE A 321 -3.64 19.20 15.58
CA PHE A 321 -2.46 18.75 16.27
C PHE A 321 -2.74 17.56 17.23
N ASN A 322 -2.01 16.49 17.07
CA ASN A 322 -2.18 15.27 17.88
C ASN A 322 -1.39 15.26 19.22
N GLY A 323 -0.72 16.36 19.56
CA GLY A 323 0.03 16.48 20.81
C GLY A 323 1.44 15.87 20.82
N THR A 324 1.96 15.39 19.67
CA THR A 324 3.24 14.67 19.61
C THR A 324 4.36 15.47 18.95
N SER A 325 5.60 15.10 19.26
CA SER A 325 6.81 15.57 18.60
C SER A 325 6.88 15.10 17.14
N THR A 326 7.68 15.80 16.34
CA THR A 326 7.87 15.43 14.92
C THR A 326 8.50 14.06 14.76
N ILE A 327 9.52 13.77 15.58
CA ILE A 327 10.14 12.45 15.61
C ILE A 327 9.83 11.80 16.96
N ARG A 328 9.20 10.64 16.94
CA ARG A 328 8.86 9.86 18.12
C ARG A 328 9.61 8.54 18.10
N ILE A 329 10.37 8.24 19.15
CA ILE A 329 11.13 7.01 19.31
C ILE A 329 10.58 6.25 20.52
N GLY A 330 10.01 5.09 20.26
CA GLY A 330 9.33 4.26 21.24
C GLY A 330 10.26 3.53 22.20
N LYS A 331 9.66 2.77 23.13
CA LYS A 331 10.40 2.01 24.15
C LYS A 331 11.19 0.87 23.52
N GLY A 332 12.41 0.64 23.99
CA GLY A 332 13.24 -0.48 23.56
C GLY A 332 13.88 -0.32 22.19
N VAL A 333 13.60 0.77 21.48
CA VAL A 333 14.17 1.05 20.15
C VAL A 333 15.67 1.29 20.26
N LYS A 334 16.47 0.63 19.41
CA LYS A 334 17.93 0.79 19.33
C LYS A 334 18.33 1.25 17.95
N ILE A 335 18.90 2.44 17.85
CA ILE A 335 19.34 3.06 16.61
C ILE A 335 20.86 3.25 16.64
N ASP A 336 21.56 2.73 15.64
CA ASP A 336 23.00 2.91 15.52
C ASP A 336 23.35 4.36 15.14
N THR A 337 22.73 4.91 14.11
CA THR A 337 22.94 6.31 13.72
C THR A 337 21.62 6.95 13.29
N LEU A 338 21.27 8.04 13.94
CA LEU A 338 20.21 8.94 13.50
C LEU A 338 20.81 10.31 13.14
N LEU A 339 20.72 10.68 11.87
CA LEU A 339 21.13 11.97 11.36
C LEU A 339 19.91 12.81 11.00
N LEU A 340 19.80 13.98 11.60
CA LEU A 340 18.82 15.01 11.29
C LEU A 340 19.53 16.18 10.61
N ASP A 341 19.11 16.56 9.43
CA ASP A 341 19.69 17.64 8.65
C ASP A 341 18.55 18.54 8.14
N ASN A 342 18.52 19.79 8.61
CA ASN A 342 17.46 20.74 8.28
C ASN A 342 16.04 20.18 8.58
N VAL A 343 15.79 19.83 9.84
CA VAL A 343 14.49 19.31 10.30
C VAL A 343 13.82 20.37 11.17
N GLU A 344 12.65 20.83 10.75
CA GLU A 344 11.91 21.93 11.38
C GLU A 344 10.50 21.52 11.79
N GLN A 345 10.04 22.07 12.90
CA GLN A 345 8.64 21.95 13.30
C GLN A 345 8.06 23.30 13.73
N LYS A 346 6.80 23.52 13.38
CA LYS A 346 5.95 24.59 13.91
C LYS A 346 4.68 23.96 14.44
N LEU A 347 4.62 23.77 15.74
CA LEU A 347 3.51 23.09 16.43
C LEU A 347 2.75 24.10 17.30
N PRO A 348 1.45 23.88 17.58
CA PRO A 348 0.65 24.71 18.47
C PRO A 348 1.21 24.77 19.91
N ASP A 349 1.71 23.63 20.40
CA ASP A 349 2.33 23.52 21.71
C ASP A 349 3.85 23.32 21.57
N GLU A 350 4.59 23.78 22.57
CA GLU A 350 6.02 23.53 22.65
C GLU A 350 6.31 22.04 22.88
N LYS A 351 6.99 21.42 21.93
CA LYS A 351 7.43 20.02 22.00
C LYS A 351 8.89 19.92 21.57
N PRO A 352 9.68 18.99 22.12
CA PRO A 352 10.98 18.70 21.57
C PRO A 352 10.87 18.21 20.12
N LEU A 353 11.86 18.47 19.28
CA LEU A 353 11.88 17.95 17.92
C LEU A 353 11.88 16.42 17.89
N VAL A 354 12.64 15.84 18.80
CA VAL A 354 12.74 14.39 19.01
C VAL A 354 12.28 14.07 20.43
N ASP A 355 11.22 13.32 20.55
CA ASP A 355 10.77 12.72 21.82
C ASP A 355 11.13 11.23 21.80
N ARG A 356 11.88 10.80 22.80
CA ARG A 356 12.30 9.42 22.93
C ARG A 356 11.95 8.84 24.31
N ALA A 357 11.52 7.61 24.31
CA ALA A 357 11.32 6.86 25.54
C ALA A 357 12.64 6.70 26.31
N SER A 358 12.58 6.62 27.64
CA SER A 358 13.77 6.50 28.50
C SER A 358 14.60 5.24 28.24
N SER A 359 13.98 4.19 27.72
CA SER A 359 14.64 2.92 27.34
C SER A 359 15.11 2.86 25.88
N ALA A 360 14.88 3.94 25.10
CA ALA A 360 15.39 3.99 23.73
C ALA A 360 16.87 4.38 23.71
N GLU A 361 17.64 3.74 22.86
CA GLU A 361 19.08 3.93 22.71
C GLU A 361 19.40 4.45 21.32
N ILE A 362 20.23 5.51 21.25
CA ILE A 362 20.81 6.00 19.99
C ILE A 362 22.33 6.09 20.21
N LYS A 363 23.10 5.25 19.51
CA LYS A 363 24.56 5.24 19.67
C LYS A 363 25.20 6.51 19.11
N ARG A 364 24.72 7.00 17.97
CA ARG A 364 25.22 8.21 17.34
C ARG A 364 24.05 9.09 16.87
N PHE A 365 23.89 10.24 17.55
CA PHE A 365 22.86 11.23 17.21
C PHE A 365 23.54 12.49 16.67
N ILE A 366 23.17 12.89 15.44
CA ILE A 366 23.77 14.02 14.72
C ILE A 366 22.64 14.95 14.29
N VAL A 367 22.76 16.23 14.65
CA VAL A 367 21.84 17.31 14.22
C VAL A 367 22.67 18.36 13.50
N LYS A 368 22.24 18.76 12.30
CA LYS A 368 22.86 19.77 11.46
C LYS A 368 21.88 20.89 11.11
#